data_c6724e92cff3d0fb97be7876675558e9
#
_entry.id   c6724e92cff3d0fb97be7876675558e9
#
_cell.length_a   1.000
_cell.length_b   1.000
_cell.length_c   1.000
_cell.angle_alpha   90.00
_cell.angle_beta   90.00
_cell.angle_gamma   90.00
#
_symmetry.space_group_name_H-M   'P 1'
#
loop_
_entity.id
_entity.type
_entity.pdbx_description
1 polymer ?
#
loop_
_entity_poly.entity_id
_entity_poly.type
_entity_poly.pdbx_seq_one_letter_code
_entity_poly.pdbx_strand_id
1 'polypeptide(L)'
;MKRTLVRLLKATAFFALLTAVIAAASGLLERKESAAKLGPFFERAQNIDVLFLGSSHVLGAVYPQELWRDYGITSYNLGSYNDTVPVSYWTLRSVLEVCTPKLVVLDIDGIGYYSKVNENSSDLHTALDSLPLNRTKLEAIEDLLSDPDAYDAYGNRYADLKWEFYFPLSIYHARWESLTVADLAPQGNAQLGAEMLIHIAEPAEYGIVSDAASESGWGFTYLRRLIEECAERGIDVLLVNVPYPSVEGDDQRCSNRVYTIAGEYGVEFVDFVYMDQVVDYTTDCYDPASHLNPSGARKVTDYLGQLMAEYYGIEDHRGDPDYAPWDEGYAAYTSLKLQNLREQTDLRSFLMLLHDSGLSALISVPGDSALYRDGNTLQLLQNIGRRHLYDADAYAGVWSDGLLPLKALDAAAAQGEAYFAVIDRGMDAAPQFAGEAGATITETVGDADATIAASFGQILYRADGSGASLCIDMDGNVIECFDRAADDASVCIAVIDELSGGLAMVRSFSVAP
;
A
#
# COMPACT_ATOMS: atom_id res chain seq x y z
N MET A 1 7.47 52.75 36.15
CA MET A 1 8.24 51.63 35.66
C MET A 1 7.80 50.27 36.25
N LYS A 2 7.90 49.96 37.51
CA LYS A 2 7.55 48.65 38.08
C LYS A 2 6.09 48.20 37.77
N ARG A 3 5.08 49.07 37.86
CA ARG A 3 3.68 48.75 37.56
C ARG A 3 3.45 48.47 36.09
N THR A 4 4.14 49.17 35.20
CA THR A 4 4.07 48.96 33.74
C THR A 4 4.71 47.63 33.34
N LEU A 5 5.87 47.30 33.92
CA LEU A 5 6.55 46.00 33.71
C LEU A 5 5.68 44.84 34.17
N VAL A 6 5.04 44.94 35.35
CA VAL A 6 4.13 43.90 35.89
C VAL A 6 2.91 43.70 34.98
N ARG A 7 2.33 44.82 34.44
CA ARG A 7 1.23 44.72 33.46
C ARG A 7 1.67 44.05 32.17
N LEU A 8 2.85 44.39 31.66
CA LEU A 8 3.42 43.77 30.46
C LEU A 8 3.63 42.28 30.66
N LEU A 9 4.27 41.86 31.78
CA LEU A 9 4.46 40.45 32.13
C LEU A 9 3.14 39.69 32.24
N LYS A 10 2.10 40.27 32.87
CA LYS A 10 0.77 39.65 32.95
C LYS A 10 0.12 39.51 31.57
N ALA A 11 0.24 40.52 30.71
CA ALA A 11 -0.27 40.44 29.35
C ALA A 11 0.47 39.36 28.53
N THR A 12 1.80 39.33 28.61
CA THR A 12 2.60 38.29 27.95
C THR A 12 2.23 36.89 28.43
N ALA A 13 2.11 36.69 29.75
CA ALA A 13 1.71 35.41 30.33
C ALA A 13 0.27 35.01 29.92
N PHE A 14 -0.65 35.96 29.85
CA PHE A 14 -2.01 35.70 29.37
C PHE A 14 -2.03 35.28 27.90
N PHE A 15 -1.33 36.01 27.03
CA PHE A 15 -1.27 35.62 25.61
C PHE A 15 -0.54 34.30 25.39
N ALA A 16 0.53 34.02 26.13
CA ALA A 16 1.21 32.74 26.06
C ALA A 16 0.30 31.57 26.49
N LEU A 17 -0.46 31.75 27.57
CA LEU A 17 -1.44 30.76 28.01
C LEU A 17 -2.58 30.58 27.01
N LEU A 18 -3.10 31.68 26.48
CA LEU A 18 -4.15 31.64 25.47
C LEU A 18 -3.68 30.90 24.21
N THR A 19 -2.47 31.21 23.73
CA THR A 19 -1.88 30.49 22.58
C THR A 19 -1.71 29.01 22.87
N ALA A 20 -1.24 28.64 24.06
CA ALA A 20 -1.09 27.23 24.46
C ALA A 20 -2.44 26.51 24.51
N VAL A 21 -3.49 27.15 25.02
CA VAL A 21 -4.85 26.58 25.05
C VAL A 21 -5.41 26.41 23.65
N ILE A 22 -5.24 27.41 22.79
CA ILE A 22 -5.68 27.34 21.39
C ILE A 22 -4.92 26.22 20.66
N ALA A 23 -3.61 26.13 20.83
CA ALA A 23 -2.81 25.08 20.19
C ALA A 23 -3.23 23.68 20.66
N ALA A 24 -3.45 23.49 21.97
CA ALA A 24 -3.95 22.23 22.53
C ALA A 24 -5.34 21.86 22.00
N ALA A 25 -6.25 22.84 21.92
CA ALA A 25 -7.59 22.65 21.37
C ALA A 25 -7.54 22.34 19.86
N SER A 26 -6.66 23.00 19.10
CA SER A 26 -6.46 22.73 17.69
C SER A 26 -5.98 21.31 17.47
N GLY A 27 -4.93 20.87 18.16
CA GLY A 27 -4.42 19.51 18.04
C GLY A 27 -5.39 18.42 18.50
N LEU A 28 -6.27 18.72 19.51
CA LEU A 28 -7.31 17.78 19.92
C LEU A 28 -8.44 17.67 18.90
N LEU A 29 -8.82 18.77 18.28
CA LEU A 29 -9.97 18.86 17.37
C LEU A 29 -9.61 18.65 15.90
N GLU A 30 -8.32 18.65 15.56
CA GLU A 30 -7.82 18.35 14.21
C GLU A 30 -8.25 16.95 13.75
N ARG A 31 -8.40 16.76 12.44
CA ARG A 31 -8.65 15.44 11.85
C ARG A 31 -7.49 14.50 12.10
N LYS A 32 -7.80 13.28 12.58
CA LYS A 32 -6.76 12.32 12.98
C LYS A 32 -6.12 11.59 11.81
N GLU A 33 -6.82 11.45 10.69
CA GLU A 33 -6.25 10.84 9.47
C GLU A 33 -4.96 11.55 9.05
N SER A 34 -5.01 12.87 8.98
CA SER A 34 -3.87 13.71 8.62
C SER A 34 -2.74 13.64 9.66
N ALA A 35 -3.10 13.80 10.95
CA ALA A 35 -2.15 13.75 12.05
C ALA A 35 -1.51 12.36 12.20
N ALA A 36 -2.28 11.28 12.00
CA ALA A 36 -1.78 9.91 12.05
C ALA A 36 -0.80 9.60 10.91
N LYS A 37 -0.91 10.30 9.79
CA LYS A 37 0.00 10.16 8.66
C LYS A 37 1.31 10.91 8.88
N LEU A 38 1.25 12.20 9.12
CA LEU A 38 2.44 13.06 9.18
C LEU A 38 3.18 13.01 10.52
N GLY A 39 2.49 12.74 11.63
CA GLY A 39 3.13 12.61 12.94
C GLY A 39 4.24 11.56 12.95
N PRO A 40 3.95 10.29 12.62
CA PRO A 40 4.96 9.23 12.54
C PRO A 40 6.05 9.49 11.49
N PHE A 41 5.74 10.23 10.42
CA PHE A 41 6.76 10.67 9.46
C PHE A 41 7.82 11.56 10.14
N PHE A 42 7.41 12.59 10.85
CA PHE A 42 8.34 13.53 11.48
C PHE A 42 9.19 12.86 12.58
N GLU A 43 8.69 11.82 13.21
CA GLU A 43 9.47 11.02 14.19
C GLU A 43 10.60 10.22 13.53
N ARG A 44 10.44 9.82 12.26
CA ARG A 44 11.36 8.95 11.50
C ARG A 44 12.11 9.67 10.38
N ALA A 45 11.89 10.94 10.16
CA ALA A 45 12.32 11.67 8.98
C ALA A 45 13.82 11.58 8.65
N GLN A 46 14.68 11.34 9.65
CA GLN A 46 16.13 11.25 9.48
C GLN A 46 16.62 9.95 8.83
N ASN A 47 15.79 8.90 8.83
CA ASN A 47 16.14 7.55 8.39
C ASN A 47 15.26 7.07 7.23
N ILE A 48 14.77 7.98 6.39
CA ILE A 48 13.93 7.67 5.23
C ILE A 48 14.75 7.90 3.96
N ASP A 49 14.96 6.83 3.20
CA ASP A 49 15.66 6.89 1.92
C ASP A 49 14.72 7.23 0.75
N VAL A 50 13.47 6.80 0.80
CA VAL A 50 12.52 6.94 -0.30
C VAL A 50 11.21 7.59 0.15
N LEU A 51 10.78 8.62 -0.57
CA LEU A 51 9.47 9.25 -0.40
C LEU A 51 8.57 8.96 -1.60
N PHE A 52 7.35 8.53 -1.32
CA PHE A 52 6.29 8.41 -2.33
C PHE A 52 5.34 9.59 -2.21
N LEU A 53 5.02 10.21 -3.34
CA LEU A 53 4.14 11.36 -3.47
C LEU A 53 3.11 11.12 -4.57
N GLY A 54 1.95 11.73 -4.46
CA GLY A 54 0.89 11.65 -5.45
C GLY A 54 -0.50 11.57 -4.82
N SER A 55 -1.45 11.10 -5.60
CA SER A 55 -2.86 11.00 -5.22
C SER A 55 -3.17 9.74 -4.39
N SER A 56 -4.46 9.44 -4.28
CA SER A 56 -4.95 8.17 -3.69
C SER A 56 -4.47 6.93 -4.45
N HIS A 57 -4.02 7.07 -5.70
CA HIS A 57 -3.45 5.97 -6.47
C HIS A 57 -2.19 5.44 -5.79
N VAL A 58 -1.19 6.29 -5.53
CA VAL A 58 0.03 5.86 -4.83
C VAL A 58 -0.23 5.53 -3.36
N LEU A 59 -1.17 6.22 -2.71
CA LEU A 59 -1.60 5.95 -1.34
C LEU A 59 -2.02 4.49 -1.15
N GLY A 60 -2.83 3.98 -2.09
CA GLY A 60 -3.35 2.61 -2.06
C GLY A 60 -2.46 1.56 -2.74
N ALA A 61 -1.46 1.97 -3.52
CA ALA A 61 -0.70 1.05 -4.38
C ALA A 61 0.72 0.75 -3.90
N VAL A 62 1.27 1.50 -2.94
CA VAL A 62 2.65 1.28 -2.49
C VAL A 62 2.71 1.14 -0.98
N TYR A 63 3.23 0.00 -0.53
CA TYR A 63 3.30 -0.36 0.89
C TYR A 63 4.74 -0.30 1.42
N PRO A 64 5.13 0.76 2.14
CA PRO A 64 6.48 0.93 2.67
C PRO A 64 6.96 -0.23 3.56
N GLN A 65 6.07 -0.86 4.31
CA GLN A 65 6.42 -1.99 5.16
C GLN A 65 6.77 -3.27 4.37
N GLU A 66 6.20 -3.42 3.17
CA GLU A 66 6.59 -4.51 2.27
C GLU A 66 7.98 -4.26 1.67
N LEU A 67 8.29 -3.00 1.32
CA LEU A 67 9.64 -2.60 0.88
C LEU A 67 10.68 -2.84 1.96
N TRP A 68 10.35 -2.57 3.23
CA TRP A 68 11.22 -2.92 4.36
C TRP A 68 11.44 -4.43 4.46
N ARG A 69 10.35 -5.21 4.44
CA ARG A 69 10.45 -6.67 4.56
C ARG A 69 11.33 -7.30 3.48
N ASP A 70 11.05 -6.95 2.22
CA ASP A 70 11.62 -7.68 1.08
C ASP A 70 12.98 -7.13 0.65
N TYR A 71 13.20 -5.82 0.79
CA TYR A 71 14.39 -5.13 0.28
C TYR A 71 15.20 -4.36 1.34
N GLY A 72 14.70 -4.26 2.57
CA GLY A 72 15.32 -3.43 3.61
C GLY A 72 15.27 -1.93 3.31
N ILE A 73 14.41 -1.50 2.39
CA ILE A 73 14.28 -0.10 1.97
C ILE A 73 13.43 0.67 2.99
N THR A 74 14.00 1.74 3.52
CA THR A 74 13.29 2.68 4.39
C THR A 74 12.52 3.71 3.56
N SER A 75 11.20 3.66 3.62
CA SER A 75 10.35 4.51 2.80
C SER A 75 9.11 5.03 3.54
N TYR A 76 8.50 6.06 2.99
CA TYR A 76 7.26 6.62 3.52
C TYR A 76 6.31 7.05 2.40
N ASN A 77 5.03 6.71 2.54
CA ASN A 77 4.00 7.07 1.56
C ASN A 77 3.29 8.37 2.00
N LEU A 78 3.54 9.45 1.27
CA LEU A 78 2.95 10.77 1.49
C LEU A 78 1.80 11.07 0.52
N GLY A 79 1.40 10.10 -0.32
CA GLY A 79 0.24 10.23 -1.20
C GLY A 79 -1.04 10.55 -0.40
N SER A 80 -1.95 11.31 -0.95
CA SER A 80 -3.18 11.72 -0.28
C SER A 80 -4.37 11.74 -1.25
N TYR A 81 -5.58 11.70 -0.71
CA TYR A 81 -6.78 11.68 -1.54
C TYR A 81 -6.86 12.89 -2.46
N ASN A 82 -7.05 12.63 -3.76
CA ASN A 82 -7.20 13.65 -4.80
C ASN A 82 -6.07 14.70 -4.83
N ASP A 83 -4.87 14.37 -4.34
CA ASP A 83 -3.74 15.28 -4.41
C ASP A 83 -3.33 15.53 -5.86
N THR A 84 -3.17 16.81 -6.18
CA THR A 84 -2.63 17.24 -7.45
C THR A 84 -1.10 17.33 -7.39
N VAL A 85 -0.44 17.33 -8.53
CA VAL A 85 1.03 17.51 -8.59
C VAL A 85 1.50 18.82 -7.91
N PRO A 86 0.79 19.97 -8.02
CA PRO A 86 1.08 21.16 -7.21
C PRO A 86 1.04 20.92 -5.69
N VAL A 87 0.07 20.16 -5.19
CA VAL A 87 -0.03 19.82 -3.76
C VAL A 87 1.13 18.92 -3.35
N SER A 88 1.42 17.89 -4.13
CA SER A 88 2.58 16.99 -3.92
C SER A 88 3.91 17.74 -3.88
N TYR A 89 4.10 18.74 -4.76
CA TYR A 89 5.27 19.62 -4.74
C TYR A 89 5.43 20.37 -3.40
N TRP A 90 4.35 20.97 -2.89
CA TRP A 90 4.41 21.71 -1.64
C TRP A 90 4.54 20.81 -0.41
N THR A 91 3.95 19.60 -0.47
CA THR A 91 4.18 18.54 0.53
C THR A 91 5.65 18.15 0.56
N LEU A 92 6.26 17.87 -0.61
CA LEU A 92 7.69 17.59 -0.73
C LEU A 92 8.53 18.70 -0.11
N ARG A 93 8.32 19.95 -0.51
CA ARG A 93 9.08 21.07 0.04
C ARG A 93 9.01 21.20 1.55
N SER A 94 7.84 20.89 2.13
CA SER A 94 7.63 20.94 3.58
C SER A 94 8.41 19.83 4.30
N VAL A 95 8.44 18.63 3.74
CA VAL A 95 9.14 17.48 4.36
C VAL A 95 10.65 17.53 4.14
N LEU A 96 11.13 18.14 3.05
CA LEU A 96 12.56 18.35 2.79
C LEU A 96 13.25 19.33 3.77
N GLU A 97 12.50 19.98 4.66
CA GLU A 97 13.09 20.77 5.77
C GLU A 97 13.66 19.86 6.88
N VAL A 98 13.20 18.61 6.97
CA VAL A 98 13.54 17.66 8.05
C VAL A 98 14.02 16.30 7.54
N CYS A 99 13.86 16.02 6.25
CA CYS A 99 14.24 14.76 5.61
C CYS A 99 15.14 15.04 4.41
N THR A 100 16.08 14.15 4.15
CA THR A 100 16.90 14.21 2.93
C THR A 100 16.89 12.81 2.30
N PRO A 101 15.85 12.48 1.53
CA PRO A 101 15.73 11.18 0.88
C PRO A 101 16.79 11.04 -0.22
N LYS A 102 17.10 9.82 -0.60
CA LYS A 102 17.91 9.49 -1.78
C LYS A 102 17.08 9.54 -3.05
N LEU A 103 15.80 9.15 -2.93
CA LEU A 103 14.88 9.04 -4.05
C LEU A 103 13.49 9.61 -3.69
N VAL A 104 12.92 10.34 -4.62
CA VAL A 104 11.50 10.75 -4.62
C VAL A 104 10.78 10.02 -5.76
N VAL A 105 9.74 9.27 -5.42
CA VAL A 105 8.84 8.63 -6.38
C VAL A 105 7.56 9.44 -6.46
N LEU A 106 7.28 10.00 -7.62
CA LEU A 106 6.07 10.80 -7.87
C LEU A 106 5.10 10.04 -8.78
N ASP A 107 3.91 9.74 -8.28
CA ASP A 107 2.79 9.34 -9.11
C ASP A 107 2.22 10.57 -9.83
N ILE A 108 2.02 10.41 -11.14
CA ILE A 108 1.62 11.52 -12.02
C ILE A 108 0.11 11.60 -12.24
N ASP A 109 -0.69 10.86 -11.47
CA ASP A 109 -2.13 10.96 -11.55
C ASP A 109 -2.58 12.44 -11.45
N GLY A 110 -3.59 12.78 -12.24
CA GLY A 110 -4.10 14.15 -12.31
C GLY A 110 -3.14 15.17 -12.94
N ILE A 111 -2.06 14.75 -13.63
CA ILE A 111 -1.08 15.64 -14.27
C ILE A 111 -1.73 16.66 -15.21
N GLY A 112 -2.86 16.32 -15.83
CA GLY A 112 -3.61 17.16 -16.75
C GLY A 112 -4.53 18.19 -16.10
N TYR A 113 -4.66 18.24 -14.79
CA TYR A 113 -5.58 19.17 -14.12
C TYR A 113 -5.21 20.63 -14.35
N TYR A 114 -6.22 21.43 -14.69
CA TYR A 114 -6.07 22.87 -14.95
C TYR A 114 -5.95 23.69 -13.67
N SER A 115 -6.57 23.25 -12.58
CA SER A 115 -6.48 23.90 -11.26
C SER A 115 -5.27 23.36 -10.49
N LYS A 116 -4.71 24.18 -9.60
CA LYS A 116 -3.64 23.77 -8.68
C LYS A 116 -4.14 22.85 -7.58
N VAL A 117 -5.41 22.86 -7.28
CA VAL A 117 -6.07 22.05 -6.24
C VAL A 117 -7.34 21.42 -6.79
N ASN A 118 -7.73 20.28 -6.23
CA ASN A 118 -9.01 19.65 -6.56
C ASN A 118 -10.20 20.41 -5.93
N GLU A 119 -11.42 20.02 -6.29
CA GLU A 119 -12.65 20.67 -5.80
C GLU A 119 -13.05 20.21 -4.38
N ASN A 120 -12.42 19.16 -3.83
CA ASN A 120 -12.72 18.67 -2.50
C ASN A 120 -11.84 19.34 -1.44
N SER A 121 -12.35 20.37 -0.79
CA SER A 121 -11.63 21.10 0.26
C SER A 121 -11.26 20.22 1.46
N SER A 122 -12.04 19.17 1.75
CA SER A 122 -11.75 18.21 2.82
C SER A 122 -10.45 17.43 2.56
N ASP A 123 -10.21 17.03 1.30
CA ASP A 123 -8.98 16.32 0.94
C ASP A 123 -7.77 17.25 0.98
N LEU A 124 -7.93 18.47 0.49
CA LEU A 124 -6.89 19.49 0.59
C LEU A 124 -6.51 19.82 2.04
N HIS A 125 -7.49 19.87 2.96
CA HIS A 125 -7.23 19.97 4.39
C HIS A 125 -6.47 18.75 4.92
N THR A 126 -6.79 17.55 4.45
CA THR A 126 -6.05 16.33 4.83
C THR A 126 -4.58 16.42 4.43
N ALA A 127 -4.27 16.95 3.25
CA ALA A 127 -2.90 17.11 2.78
C ALA A 127 -2.13 18.23 3.54
N LEU A 128 -2.78 19.36 3.84
CA LEU A 128 -2.07 20.55 4.30
C LEU A 128 -2.11 20.79 5.82
N ASP A 129 -3.17 20.38 6.53
CA ASP A 129 -3.40 20.84 7.92
C ASP A 129 -2.30 20.38 8.87
N SER A 130 -1.86 19.13 8.77
CA SER A 130 -0.82 18.55 9.64
C SER A 130 0.61 18.93 9.25
N LEU A 131 0.81 19.66 8.14
CA LEU A 131 2.12 20.23 7.84
C LEU A 131 2.52 21.26 8.91
N PRO A 132 3.81 21.30 9.32
CA PRO A 132 4.29 22.26 10.30
C PRO A 132 3.99 23.69 9.90
N LEU A 133 3.47 24.49 10.82
CA LEU A 133 3.20 25.91 10.56
C LEU A 133 4.51 26.70 10.52
N ASN A 134 5.08 26.78 9.34
CA ASN A 134 6.32 27.47 9.03
C ASN A 134 6.15 28.33 7.76
N ARG A 135 7.24 28.88 7.27
CA ARG A 135 7.23 29.72 6.07
C ARG A 135 6.77 28.95 4.83
N THR A 136 7.21 27.69 4.68
CA THR A 136 6.89 26.84 3.53
C THR A 136 5.39 26.57 3.46
N LYS A 137 4.73 26.23 4.59
CA LYS A 137 3.27 26.06 4.64
C LYS A 137 2.53 27.35 4.26
N LEU A 138 3.00 28.50 4.73
CA LEU A 138 2.39 29.78 4.37
C LEU A 138 2.52 30.07 2.87
N GLU A 139 3.69 29.81 2.29
CA GLU A 139 3.94 29.94 0.84
C GLU A 139 3.06 28.95 0.04
N ALA A 140 2.88 27.71 0.52
CA ALA A 140 2.01 26.72 -0.08
C ALA A 140 0.54 27.20 -0.13
N ILE A 141 0.00 27.67 0.99
CA ILE A 141 -1.36 28.20 1.08
C ILE A 141 -1.53 29.39 0.12
N GLU A 142 -0.56 30.32 0.10
CA GLU A 142 -0.64 31.49 -0.78
C GLU A 142 -0.57 31.10 -2.27
N ASP A 143 0.28 30.15 -2.64
CA ASP A 143 0.44 29.76 -4.03
C ASP A 143 -0.74 28.88 -4.53
N LEU A 144 -1.10 27.86 -3.79
CA LEU A 144 -2.16 26.92 -4.17
C LEU A 144 -3.53 27.60 -4.22
N LEU A 145 -3.89 28.34 -3.17
CA LEU A 145 -5.22 28.93 -3.04
C LEU A 145 -5.36 30.30 -3.72
N SER A 146 -4.32 30.78 -4.38
CA SER A 146 -4.39 32.00 -5.22
C SER A 146 -4.72 31.71 -6.67
N ASP A 147 -4.89 30.45 -7.05
CA ASP A 147 -5.33 30.08 -8.38
C ASP A 147 -6.73 30.66 -8.63
N PRO A 148 -6.91 31.50 -9.67
CA PRO A 148 -8.20 32.10 -9.97
C PRO A 148 -9.28 31.10 -10.39
N ASP A 149 -8.85 29.93 -10.85
CA ASP A 149 -9.72 28.87 -11.35
C ASP A 149 -9.98 27.78 -10.30
N ALA A 150 -9.45 27.94 -9.07
CA ALA A 150 -9.65 27.01 -7.96
C ALA A 150 -10.93 27.31 -7.19
N TYR A 151 -11.88 26.39 -7.27
CA TYR A 151 -13.17 26.41 -6.57
C TYR A 151 -13.39 25.10 -5.83
N ASP A 152 -14.06 25.17 -4.68
CA ASP A 152 -14.54 23.97 -4.02
C ASP A 152 -15.81 23.42 -4.70
N ALA A 153 -16.23 22.21 -4.30
CA ALA A 153 -17.42 21.53 -4.83
C ALA A 153 -18.73 22.33 -4.60
N TYR A 154 -18.71 23.33 -3.71
CA TYR A 154 -19.85 24.19 -3.42
C TYR A 154 -19.83 25.50 -4.22
N GLY A 155 -18.78 25.72 -5.03
CA GLY A 155 -18.58 26.91 -5.84
C GLY A 155 -17.97 28.09 -5.08
N ASN A 156 -17.37 27.86 -3.90
CA ASN A 156 -16.60 28.88 -3.20
C ASN A 156 -15.19 28.95 -3.80
N ARG A 157 -14.68 30.16 -3.98
CA ARG A 157 -13.29 30.33 -4.43
C ARG A 157 -12.34 30.03 -3.28
N TYR A 158 -11.34 29.21 -3.54
CA TYR A 158 -10.32 28.89 -2.53
C TYR A 158 -9.58 30.12 -2.00
N ALA A 159 -9.41 31.15 -2.83
CA ALA A 159 -8.83 32.43 -2.41
C ALA A 159 -9.59 33.08 -1.22
N ASP A 160 -10.89 32.86 -1.11
CA ASP A 160 -11.74 33.39 -0.04
C ASP A 160 -11.72 32.46 1.21
N LEU A 161 -11.27 31.20 1.07
CA LEU A 161 -11.19 30.19 2.12
C LEU A 161 -9.81 30.10 2.80
N LYS A 162 -8.82 30.88 2.38
CA LYS A 162 -7.44 30.81 2.90
C LYS A 162 -7.34 30.81 4.42
N TRP A 163 -8.25 31.54 5.08
CA TRP A 163 -8.27 31.61 6.54
C TRP A 163 -8.45 30.24 7.21
N GLU A 164 -9.18 29.34 6.61
CA GLU A 164 -9.42 27.99 7.13
C GLU A 164 -8.13 27.18 7.18
N PHE A 165 -7.26 27.34 6.19
CA PHE A 165 -5.95 26.69 6.10
C PHE A 165 -4.88 27.32 7.01
N TYR A 166 -4.96 28.65 7.26
CA TYR A 166 -4.10 29.28 8.27
C TYR A 166 -4.51 28.95 9.69
N PHE A 167 -5.79 28.71 9.93
CA PHE A 167 -6.36 28.45 11.23
C PHE A 167 -7.41 27.34 11.18
N PRO A 168 -6.98 26.06 11.02
CA PRO A 168 -7.90 24.93 10.86
C PRO A 168 -8.92 24.75 11.98
N LEU A 169 -8.63 25.25 13.20
CA LEU A 169 -9.60 25.25 14.29
C LEU A 169 -10.90 25.99 13.92
N SER A 170 -10.89 26.93 12.95
CA SER A 170 -12.09 27.63 12.48
C SER A 170 -13.13 26.69 11.90
N ILE A 171 -12.71 25.58 11.28
CA ILE A 171 -13.60 24.54 10.72
C ILE A 171 -13.79 23.36 11.67
N TYR A 172 -12.76 23.02 12.46
CA TYR A 172 -12.81 21.83 13.33
C TYR A 172 -13.36 22.09 14.72
N HIS A 173 -13.67 23.36 15.09
CA HIS A 173 -14.11 23.70 16.44
C HIS A 173 -15.37 22.93 16.88
N ALA A 174 -16.26 22.56 15.95
CA ALA A 174 -17.47 21.80 16.26
C ALA A 174 -17.21 20.30 16.54
N ARG A 175 -16.03 19.77 16.23
CA ARG A 175 -15.69 18.35 16.47
C ARG A 175 -15.69 17.96 17.95
N TRP A 176 -15.70 18.92 18.88
CA TRP A 176 -15.83 18.61 20.30
C TRP A 176 -17.08 17.76 20.62
N GLU A 177 -18.14 17.85 19.79
CA GLU A 177 -19.38 17.07 19.92
C GLU A 177 -19.23 15.62 19.45
N SER A 178 -18.21 15.32 18.63
CA SER A 178 -17.99 14.01 18.01
C SER A 178 -16.67 13.36 18.42
N LEU A 179 -15.99 13.85 19.44
CA LEU A 179 -14.75 13.28 19.95
C LEU A 179 -14.98 11.85 20.47
N THR A 180 -14.07 10.96 20.13
CA THR A 180 -14.03 9.57 20.56
C THR A 180 -12.75 9.29 21.36
N VAL A 181 -12.65 8.10 21.95
CA VAL A 181 -11.40 7.67 22.61
C VAL A 181 -10.24 7.62 21.61
N ALA A 182 -10.51 7.33 20.34
CA ALA A 182 -9.50 7.34 19.28
C ALA A 182 -8.87 8.72 19.07
N ASP A 183 -9.62 9.81 19.27
CA ASP A 183 -9.08 11.17 19.17
C ASP A 183 -8.11 11.53 20.30
N LEU A 184 -8.14 10.80 21.41
CA LEU A 184 -7.30 11.01 22.59
C LEU A 184 -6.06 10.09 22.61
N ALA A 185 -6.07 9.03 21.81
CA ALA A 185 -4.97 8.09 21.71
C ALA A 185 -4.05 8.50 20.54
N PRO A 186 -2.72 8.39 20.69
CA PRO A 186 -1.82 8.48 19.54
C PRO A 186 -2.20 7.41 18.53
N GLN A 187 -2.58 7.79 17.34
CA GLN A 187 -2.80 6.86 16.23
C GLN A 187 -1.42 6.46 15.70
N GLY A 188 -1.05 5.19 15.88
CA GLY A 188 0.10 4.63 15.19
C GLY A 188 -0.22 4.48 13.71
N ASN A 189 0.73 4.77 12.84
CA ASN A 189 0.60 4.47 11.41
C ASN A 189 1.45 3.25 11.08
N ALA A 190 0.89 2.05 11.31
CA ALA A 190 1.55 0.79 11.01
C ALA A 190 1.87 0.64 9.51
N GLN A 191 1.18 1.38 8.64
CA GLN A 191 1.34 1.32 7.19
C GLN A 191 2.31 2.38 6.64
N LEU A 192 2.92 3.21 7.48
CA LEU A 192 3.86 4.27 7.09
C LEU A 192 3.29 5.19 5.99
N GLY A 193 2.07 5.63 6.18
CA GLY A 193 1.37 6.55 5.30
C GLY A 193 0.52 5.91 4.21
N ALA A 194 0.74 4.63 3.88
CA ALA A 194 -0.10 3.89 2.94
C ALA A 194 -1.47 3.53 3.52
N GLU A 195 -2.38 3.08 2.67
CA GLU A 195 -3.71 2.61 3.05
C GLU A 195 -4.09 1.34 2.29
N MET A 196 -4.54 0.30 3.01
CA MET A 196 -5.06 -0.93 2.40
C MET A 196 -6.52 -0.72 1.99
N LEU A 197 -6.79 -0.73 0.70
CA LEU A 197 -8.12 -0.61 0.12
C LEU A 197 -8.71 -2.00 -0.12
N ILE A 198 -9.38 -2.55 0.90
CA ILE A 198 -9.78 -3.97 0.96
C ILE A 198 -11.14 -4.18 0.27
N HIS A 199 -11.09 -4.49 -1.02
CA HIS A 199 -12.23 -4.92 -1.82
C HIS A 199 -11.73 -5.55 -3.13
N ILE A 200 -12.58 -6.34 -3.80
CA ILE A 200 -12.34 -6.83 -5.16
C ILE A 200 -13.50 -6.37 -6.03
N ALA A 201 -13.22 -5.46 -6.96
CA ALA A 201 -14.20 -4.96 -7.90
C ALA A 201 -13.98 -5.55 -9.30
N GLU A 202 -15.05 -5.67 -10.06
CA GLU A 202 -14.94 -5.94 -11.50
C GLU A 202 -14.39 -4.69 -12.21
N PRO A 203 -13.39 -4.83 -13.08
CA PRO A 203 -12.80 -3.69 -13.77
C PRO A 203 -13.79 -3.08 -14.78
N ALA A 204 -13.68 -1.77 -14.99
CA ALA A 204 -14.33 -1.11 -16.11
C ALA A 204 -13.71 -1.55 -17.44
N GLU A 205 -14.40 -1.33 -18.55
CA GLU A 205 -13.78 -1.42 -19.88
C GLU A 205 -12.69 -0.35 -19.97
N TYR A 206 -11.50 -0.73 -20.36
CA TYR A 206 -10.38 0.19 -20.55
C TYR A 206 -9.79 0.07 -21.95
N GLY A 207 -9.12 1.13 -22.37
CA GLY A 207 -8.44 1.17 -23.66
C GLY A 207 -7.17 1.99 -23.56
N ILE A 208 -6.20 1.64 -24.39
CA ILE A 208 -4.92 2.35 -24.46
C ILE A 208 -4.92 3.29 -25.66
N VAL A 209 -4.53 4.54 -25.46
CA VAL A 209 -4.28 5.53 -26.49
C VAL A 209 -2.79 5.88 -26.54
N SER A 210 -2.23 6.00 -27.74
CA SER A 210 -0.79 6.21 -27.96
C SER A 210 -0.40 7.65 -28.28
N ASP A 211 -1.36 8.53 -28.57
CA ASP A 211 -1.11 9.94 -28.80
C ASP A 211 -0.90 10.70 -27.47
N ALA A 212 -0.15 11.79 -27.52
CA ALA A 212 0.18 12.60 -26.35
C ALA A 212 -0.55 13.96 -26.40
N ALA A 213 -1.01 14.43 -25.24
CA ALA A 213 -1.58 15.76 -25.10
C ALA A 213 -0.52 16.88 -25.23
N SER A 214 -0.97 18.11 -25.42
CA SER A 214 -0.14 19.29 -25.20
C SER A 214 0.03 19.53 -23.72
N GLU A 215 1.18 20.10 -23.30
CA GLU A 215 1.39 20.51 -21.93
C GLU A 215 0.47 21.70 -21.60
N SER A 216 -0.64 21.38 -20.91
CA SER A 216 -1.62 22.36 -20.46
C SER A 216 -2.02 22.01 -19.02
N GLY A 217 -2.22 23.03 -18.18
CA GLY A 217 -2.50 22.84 -16.77
C GLY A 217 -1.29 22.99 -15.86
N TRP A 218 -1.57 23.07 -14.57
CA TRP A 218 -0.56 23.32 -13.56
C TRP A 218 0.30 22.07 -13.25
N GLY A 219 -0.24 20.88 -13.45
CA GLY A 219 0.47 19.63 -13.16
C GLY A 219 1.83 19.58 -13.87
N PHE A 220 1.91 19.85 -15.17
CA PHE A 220 3.16 19.84 -15.93
C PHE A 220 4.17 20.90 -15.43
N THR A 221 3.67 22.07 -15.04
CA THR A 221 4.53 23.14 -14.49
C THR A 221 5.15 22.71 -13.17
N TYR A 222 4.37 22.08 -12.29
CA TYR A 222 4.84 21.66 -10.98
C TYR A 222 5.65 20.36 -11.04
N LEU A 223 5.40 19.48 -12.01
CA LEU A 223 6.26 18.34 -12.29
C LEU A 223 7.70 18.80 -12.58
N ARG A 224 7.87 19.77 -13.49
CA ARG A 224 9.19 20.33 -13.81
C ARG A 224 9.84 20.98 -12.58
N ARG A 225 9.08 21.75 -11.81
CA ARG A 225 9.58 22.37 -10.55
C ARG A 225 10.02 21.32 -9.52
N LEU A 226 9.28 20.21 -9.41
CA LEU A 226 9.62 19.13 -8.48
C LEU A 226 10.92 18.46 -8.89
N ILE A 227 11.09 18.12 -10.18
CA ILE A 227 12.33 17.54 -10.70
C ILE A 227 13.52 18.48 -10.48
N GLU A 228 13.35 19.78 -10.77
CA GLU A 228 14.39 20.79 -10.58
C GLU A 228 14.76 20.97 -9.10
N GLU A 229 13.79 21.01 -8.19
CA GLU A 229 14.02 21.08 -6.74
C GLU A 229 14.80 19.88 -6.22
N CYS A 230 14.47 18.67 -6.68
CA CYS A 230 15.18 17.44 -6.34
C CYS A 230 16.61 17.46 -6.88
N ALA A 231 16.79 17.85 -8.14
CA ALA A 231 18.09 17.92 -8.79
C ALA A 231 19.04 18.93 -8.08
N GLU A 232 18.52 20.10 -7.66
CA GLU A 232 19.29 21.09 -6.89
C GLU A 232 19.78 20.54 -5.54
N ARG A 233 19.10 19.54 -4.99
CA ARG A 233 19.45 18.90 -3.72
C ARG A 233 20.22 17.59 -3.89
N GLY A 234 20.43 17.13 -5.13
CA GLY A 234 21.06 15.85 -5.41
C GLY A 234 20.19 14.65 -5.03
N ILE A 235 18.88 14.80 -5.14
CA ILE A 235 17.88 13.75 -4.89
C ILE A 235 17.44 13.19 -6.24
N ASP A 236 17.47 11.88 -6.40
CA ASP A 236 16.96 11.22 -7.59
C ASP A 236 15.43 11.27 -7.67
N VAL A 237 14.89 11.23 -8.89
CA VAL A 237 13.44 11.21 -9.13
C VAL A 237 13.07 10.02 -9.99
N LEU A 238 12.04 9.29 -9.57
CA LEU A 238 11.34 8.29 -10.37
C LEU A 238 9.90 8.75 -10.56
N LEU A 239 9.47 8.86 -11.80
CA LEU A 239 8.07 9.13 -12.13
C LEU A 239 7.34 7.81 -12.32
N VAL A 240 6.13 7.72 -11.80
CA VAL A 240 5.28 6.54 -11.97
C VAL A 240 3.88 6.95 -12.38
N ASN A 241 3.22 6.13 -13.19
CA ASN A 241 1.79 6.15 -13.39
C ASN A 241 1.25 4.83 -12.84
N VAL A 242 0.64 4.89 -11.66
CA VAL A 242 0.09 3.70 -10.98
C VAL A 242 -0.98 3.07 -11.86
N PRO A 243 -1.01 1.73 -11.99
CA PRO A 243 -1.94 1.07 -12.90
C PRO A 243 -3.39 1.20 -12.41
N TYR A 244 -4.28 1.49 -13.34
CA TYR A 244 -5.72 1.55 -13.11
C TYR A 244 -6.50 1.23 -14.39
N PRO A 245 -7.65 0.55 -14.31
CA PRO A 245 -8.50 0.34 -15.47
C PRO A 245 -9.27 1.64 -15.74
N SER A 246 -8.91 2.37 -16.78
CA SER A 246 -9.60 3.59 -17.19
C SER A 246 -9.92 3.58 -18.68
N VAL A 247 -11.06 4.16 -19.03
CA VAL A 247 -11.46 4.43 -20.42
C VAL A 247 -11.20 5.89 -20.82
N GLU A 248 -10.72 6.72 -19.89
CA GLU A 248 -10.51 8.14 -20.12
C GLU A 248 -9.22 8.39 -20.89
N GLY A 249 -9.34 8.45 -22.23
CA GLY A 249 -8.21 8.65 -23.12
C GLY A 249 -7.45 9.98 -22.90
N ASP A 250 -8.06 10.98 -22.29
CA ASP A 250 -7.41 12.28 -22.05
C ASP A 250 -6.36 12.18 -20.93
N ASP A 251 -6.60 11.41 -19.87
CA ASP A 251 -5.62 11.15 -18.83
C ASP A 251 -4.43 10.38 -19.39
N GLN A 252 -4.67 9.35 -20.18
CA GLN A 252 -3.61 8.61 -20.86
C GLN A 252 -2.80 9.50 -21.81
N ARG A 253 -3.42 10.43 -22.55
CA ARG A 253 -2.68 11.39 -23.38
C ARG A 253 -1.79 12.31 -22.56
N CYS A 254 -2.25 12.72 -21.40
CA CYS A 254 -1.46 13.51 -20.45
C CYS A 254 -0.28 12.70 -19.91
N SER A 255 -0.50 11.44 -19.52
CA SER A 255 0.56 10.53 -19.09
C SER A 255 1.58 10.28 -20.21
N ASN A 256 1.13 10.09 -21.46
CA ASN A 256 2.01 9.94 -22.61
C ASN A 256 2.91 11.16 -22.83
N ARG A 257 2.47 12.37 -22.45
CA ARG A 257 3.32 13.57 -22.51
C ARG A 257 4.47 13.52 -21.49
N VAL A 258 4.30 12.84 -20.37
CA VAL A 258 5.34 12.74 -19.32
C VAL A 258 6.59 12.04 -19.84
N TYR A 259 6.50 11.08 -20.77
CA TYR A 259 7.69 10.47 -21.40
C TYR A 259 8.63 11.51 -22.04
N THR A 260 8.06 12.56 -22.64
CA THR A 260 8.86 13.64 -23.23
C THR A 260 9.59 14.43 -22.12
N ILE A 261 8.87 14.77 -21.05
CA ILE A 261 9.43 15.54 -19.94
C ILE A 261 10.51 14.72 -19.22
N ALA A 262 10.23 13.44 -18.94
CA ALA A 262 11.20 12.53 -18.32
C ALA A 262 12.49 12.46 -19.14
N GLY A 263 12.39 12.33 -20.47
CA GLY A 263 13.52 12.33 -21.37
C GLY A 263 14.30 13.66 -21.41
N GLU A 264 13.63 14.81 -21.26
CA GLU A 264 14.28 16.13 -21.19
C GLU A 264 15.15 16.29 -19.93
N TYR A 265 14.71 15.73 -18.81
CA TYR A 265 15.43 15.82 -17.53
C TYR A 265 16.32 14.60 -17.25
N GLY A 266 16.22 13.54 -18.07
CA GLY A 266 16.97 12.29 -17.84
C GLY A 266 16.52 11.54 -16.60
N VAL A 267 15.22 11.61 -16.23
CA VAL A 267 14.60 10.85 -15.15
C VAL A 267 13.82 9.68 -15.70
N GLU A 268 13.74 8.58 -14.95
CA GLU A 268 12.97 7.41 -15.34
C GLU A 268 11.47 7.65 -15.16
N PHE A 269 10.67 7.06 -16.06
CA PHE A 269 9.21 7.04 -15.96
C PHE A 269 8.69 5.64 -16.21
N VAL A 270 8.04 5.06 -15.21
CA VAL A 270 7.37 3.77 -15.25
C VAL A 270 5.87 3.99 -15.39
N ASP A 271 5.34 3.72 -16.56
CA ASP A 271 3.89 3.77 -16.81
C ASP A 271 3.31 2.35 -16.73
N PHE A 272 2.76 2.03 -15.57
CA PHE A 272 2.19 0.72 -15.30
C PHE A 272 0.94 0.42 -16.15
N VAL A 273 0.27 1.43 -16.71
CA VAL A 273 -0.89 1.23 -17.59
C VAL A 273 -0.51 0.42 -18.84
N TYR A 274 0.76 0.48 -19.27
CA TYR A 274 1.29 -0.32 -20.38
C TYR A 274 1.88 -1.67 -19.93
N MET A 275 1.76 -2.02 -18.65
CA MET A 275 2.39 -3.21 -18.07
C MET A 275 1.35 -4.24 -17.61
N ASP A 276 0.53 -4.72 -18.54
CA ASP A 276 -0.55 -5.71 -18.28
C ASP A 276 -0.10 -6.94 -17.52
N GLN A 277 1.19 -7.27 -17.61
CA GLN A 277 1.77 -8.43 -16.92
C GLN A 277 2.01 -8.19 -15.43
N VAL A 278 1.95 -6.92 -14.96
CA VAL A 278 2.18 -6.59 -13.55
C VAL A 278 0.90 -6.76 -12.75
N VAL A 279 -0.20 -6.21 -13.22
CA VAL A 279 -1.48 -6.17 -12.53
C VAL A 279 -2.54 -6.89 -13.35
N ASP A 280 -3.28 -7.78 -12.71
CA ASP A 280 -4.46 -8.41 -13.27
C ASP A 280 -5.70 -7.67 -12.75
N TYR A 281 -6.27 -6.83 -13.57
CA TYR A 281 -7.43 -6.03 -13.19
C TYR A 281 -8.66 -6.85 -12.77
N THR A 282 -8.73 -8.14 -13.10
CA THR A 282 -9.83 -9.00 -12.66
C THR A 282 -9.75 -9.39 -11.19
N THR A 283 -8.58 -9.27 -10.57
CA THR A 283 -8.33 -9.66 -9.17
C THR A 283 -7.74 -8.54 -8.31
N ASP A 284 -7.15 -7.53 -8.94
CA ASP A 284 -6.27 -6.57 -8.29
C ASP A 284 -6.90 -5.17 -8.10
N CYS A 285 -8.16 -4.98 -8.54
CA CYS A 285 -8.86 -3.71 -8.38
C CYS A 285 -9.66 -3.62 -7.09
N TYR A 286 -9.55 -2.48 -6.41
CA TYR A 286 -10.41 -2.10 -5.29
C TYR A 286 -11.76 -1.55 -5.79
N ASP A 287 -11.73 -0.70 -6.79
CA ASP A 287 -12.90 -0.13 -7.45
C ASP A 287 -12.79 -0.32 -8.97
N PRO A 288 -13.86 -0.08 -9.74
CA PRO A 288 -13.87 -0.38 -11.17
C PRO A 288 -12.89 0.41 -12.03
N ALA A 289 -12.39 1.55 -11.57
CA ALA A 289 -11.75 2.52 -12.45
C ALA A 289 -10.46 3.16 -11.95
N SER A 290 -10.16 3.11 -10.64
CA SER A 290 -9.14 4.02 -10.09
C SER A 290 -8.10 3.38 -9.20
N HIS A 291 -8.45 2.44 -8.32
CA HIS A 291 -7.58 2.02 -7.25
C HIS A 291 -7.28 0.52 -7.27
N LEU A 292 -6.08 0.18 -6.83
CA LEU A 292 -5.67 -1.20 -6.58
C LEU A 292 -6.12 -1.66 -5.18
N ASN A 293 -6.37 -2.94 -5.08
CA ASN A 293 -6.50 -3.61 -3.80
C ASN A 293 -5.12 -4.14 -3.29
N PRO A 294 -5.03 -4.73 -2.09
CA PRO A 294 -3.77 -5.23 -1.55
C PRO A 294 -3.02 -6.21 -2.47
N SER A 295 -3.71 -7.04 -3.25
CA SER A 295 -3.05 -7.94 -4.22
C SER A 295 -2.34 -7.15 -5.32
N GLY A 296 -3.00 -6.17 -5.92
CA GLY A 296 -2.40 -5.31 -6.94
C GLY A 296 -1.30 -4.41 -6.38
N ALA A 297 -1.56 -3.81 -5.21
CA ALA A 297 -0.59 -2.97 -4.51
C ALA A 297 0.70 -3.72 -4.18
N ARG A 298 0.58 -4.99 -3.74
CA ARG A 298 1.75 -5.85 -3.47
C ARG A 298 2.61 -6.03 -4.71
N LYS A 299 2.00 -6.22 -5.88
CA LYS A 299 2.71 -6.40 -7.15
C LYS A 299 3.46 -5.15 -7.58
N VAL A 300 2.81 -3.99 -7.49
CA VAL A 300 3.44 -2.68 -7.79
C VAL A 300 4.56 -2.38 -6.81
N THR A 301 4.34 -2.63 -5.53
CA THR A 301 5.36 -2.42 -4.48
C THR A 301 6.60 -3.26 -4.72
N ASP A 302 6.42 -4.55 -5.07
CA ASP A 302 7.52 -5.47 -5.35
C ASP A 302 8.32 -5.04 -6.58
N TYR A 303 7.63 -4.67 -7.68
CA TYR A 303 8.29 -4.15 -8.88
C TYR A 303 9.13 -2.90 -8.57
N LEU A 304 8.56 -1.94 -7.85
CA LEU A 304 9.27 -0.72 -7.47
C LEU A 304 10.43 -1.02 -6.51
N GLY A 305 10.25 -1.98 -5.58
CA GLY A 305 11.31 -2.41 -4.65
C GLY A 305 12.51 -2.96 -5.39
N GLN A 306 12.30 -3.86 -6.35
CA GLN A 306 13.36 -4.38 -7.20
C GLN A 306 14.06 -3.27 -8.00
N LEU A 307 13.28 -2.40 -8.65
CA LEU A 307 13.83 -1.27 -9.42
C LEU A 307 14.69 -0.34 -8.54
N MET A 308 14.22 -0.02 -7.33
CA MET A 308 14.95 0.84 -6.40
C MET A 308 16.24 0.20 -5.89
N ALA A 309 16.22 -1.09 -5.56
CA ALA A 309 17.39 -1.81 -5.09
C ALA A 309 18.44 -1.98 -6.21
N GLU A 310 18.02 -2.38 -7.41
CA GLU A 310 18.95 -2.74 -8.49
C GLU A 310 19.40 -1.54 -9.31
N TYR A 311 18.51 -0.60 -9.65
CA TYR A 311 18.83 0.51 -10.53
C TYR A 311 19.26 1.77 -9.77
N TYR A 312 18.55 2.11 -8.67
CA TYR A 312 18.90 3.28 -7.85
C TYR A 312 19.91 2.96 -6.74
N GLY A 313 20.18 1.67 -6.50
CA GLY A 313 21.14 1.24 -5.48
C GLY A 313 20.75 1.66 -4.06
N ILE A 314 19.43 1.69 -3.77
CA ILE A 314 18.95 1.96 -2.41
C ILE A 314 19.38 0.81 -1.50
N GLU A 315 19.97 1.15 -0.38
CA GLU A 315 20.63 0.19 0.51
C GLU A 315 19.63 -0.66 1.30
N ASP A 316 20.00 -1.91 1.55
CA ASP A 316 19.32 -2.80 2.49
C ASP A 316 19.80 -2.50 3.92
N HIS A 317 18.92 -1.99 4.77
CA HIS A 317 19.22 -1.61 6.16
C HIS A 317 18.82 -2.68 7.19
N ARG A 318 18.33 -3.85 6.77
CA ARG A 318 17.96 -4.92 7.70
C ARG A 318 19.16 -5.40 8.49
N GLY A 319 18.95 -5.60 9.79
CA GLY A 319 20.02 -6.03 10.71
C GLY A 319 20.93 -4.90 11.23
N ASP A 320 20.76 -3.67 10.79
CA ASP A 320 21.43 -2.50 11.36
C ASP A 320 20.63 -2.02 12.59
N PRO A 321 21.27 -1.95 13.78
CA PRO A 321 20.60 -1.52 15.01
C PRO A 321 19.98 -0.12 14.97
N ASP A 322 20.49 0.77 14.12
CA ASP A 322 19.97 2.14 13.98
C ASP A 322 18.59 2.14 13.28
N TYR A 323 18.24 1.04 12.62
CA TYR A 323 16.97 0.84 11.92
C TYR A 323 15.99 -0.11 12.63
N ALA A 324 16.31 -0.57 13.86
CA ALA A 324 15.43 -1.46 14.64
C ALA A 324 13.96 -0.97 14.76
N PRO A 325 13.64 0.35 14.80
CA PRO A 325 12.25 0.81 14.79
C PRO A 325 11.45 0.42 13.54
N TRP A 326 12.12 0.05 12.44
CA TRP A 326 11.46 -0.46 11.23
C TRP A 326 10.98 -1.90 11.42
N ASP A 327 11.77 -2.75 12.10
CA ASP A 327 11.36 -4.11 12.47
C ASP A 327 10.15 -4.09 13.41
N GLU A 328 10.16 -3.19 14.42
CA GLU A 328 9.02 -2.99 15.32
C GLU A 328 7.78 -2.51 14.55
N GLY A 329 7.97 -1.60 13.58
CA GLY A 329 6.90 -1.13 12.69
C GLY A 329 6.32 -2.25 11.84
N TYR A 330 7.18 -3.11 11.30
CA TYR A 330 6.76 -4.28 10.51
C TYR A 330 5.97 -5.28 11.36
N ALA A 331 6.35 -5.53 12.61
CA ALA A 331 5.59 -6.38 13.52
C ALA A 331 4.17 -5.84 13.79
N ALA A 332 4.04 -4.53 13.96
CA ALA A 332 2.73 -3.89 14.09
C ALA A 332 1.90 -3.99 12.80
N TYR A 333 2.53 -3.84 11.65
CA TYR A 333 1.90 -4.00 10.33
C TYR A 333 1.42 -5.44 10.10
N THR A 334 2.21 -6.45 10.46
CA THR A 334 1.80 -7.86 10.40
C THR A 334 0.59 -8.13 11.28
N SER A 335 0.54 -7.53 12.47
CA SER A 335 -0.62 -7.64 13.36
C SER A 335 -1.88 -7.05 12.73
N LEU A 336 -1.77 -5.93 12.02
CA LEU A 336 -2.87 -5.32 11.25
C LEU A 336 -3.32 -6.24 10.12
N LYS A 337 -2.40 -6.83 9.35
CA LYS A 337 -2.73 -7.78 8.27
C LYS A 337 -3.48 -9.01 8.82
N LEU A 338 -3.02 -9.57 9.93
CA LEU A 338 -3.71 -10.68 10.61
C LEU A 338 -5.11 -10.29 11.10
N GLN A 339 -5.30 -9.08 11.59
CA GLN A 339 -6.62 -8.58 11.96
C GLN A 339 -7.52 -8.48 10.73
N ASN A 340 -7.07 -7.86 9.65
CA ASN A 340 -7.82 -7.74 8.41
C ASN A 340 -8.23 -9.11 7.85
N LEU A 341 -7.33 -10.10 7.88
CA LEU A 341 -7.63 -11.47 7.49
C LEU A 341 -8.75 -12.11 8.34
N ARG A 342 -8.74 -11.88 9.67
CA ARG A 342 -9.77 -12.42 10.57
C ARG A 342 -11.16 -11.86 10.28
N GLU A 343 -11.24 -10.65 9.76
CA GLU A 343 -12.49 -9.96 9.44
C GLU A 343 -13.14 -10.44 8.13
N GLN A 344 -12.37 -11.12 7.25
CA GLN A 344 -12.91 -11.58 5.98
C GLN A 344 -13.86 -12.75 6.15
N THR A 345 -14.98 -12.72 5.44
CA THR A 345 -16.03 -13.74 5.47
C THR A 345 -16.17 -14.51 4.16
N ASP A 346 -15.61 -14.02 3.08
CA ASP A 346 -15.60 -14.68 1.78
C ASP A 346 -14.18 -15.12 1.37
N LEU A 347 -14.11 -16.17 0.54
CA LEU A 347 -12.84 -16.78 0.15
C LEU A 347 -11.98 -15.85 -0.72
N ARG A 348 -12.58 -15.11 -1.65
CA ARG A 348 -11.82 -14.26 -2.58
C ARG A 348 -11.10 -13.13 -1.84
N SER A 349 -11.82 -12.42 -0.97
CA SER A 349 -11.24 -11.36 -0.13
C SER A 349 -10.17 -11.91 0.82
N PHE A 350 -10.38 -13.12 1.35
CA PHE A 350 -9.37 -13.76 2.18
C PHE A 350 -8.11 -14.12 1.40
N LEU A 351 -8.23 -14.70 0.21
CA LEU A 351 -7.10 -15.06 -0.65
C LEU A 351 -6.33 -13.82 -1.12
N MET A 352 -7.02 -12.75 -1.48
CA MET A 352 -6.43 -11.47 -1.86
C MET A 352 -5.54 -10.91 -0.73
N LEU A 353 -6.07 -10.86 0.50
CA LEU A 353 -5.29 -10.41 1.66
C LEU A 353 -4.20 -11.40 2.07
N LEU A 354 -4.40 -12.68 1.89
CA LEU A 354 -3.37 -13.69 2.17
C LEU A 354 -2.18 -13.56 1.20
N HIS A 355 -2.42 -13.22 -0.06
CA HIS A 355 -1.38 -12.91 -1.03
C HIS A 355 -0.53 -11.71 -0.57
N ASP A 356 -1.18 -10.63 -0.17
CA ASP A 356 -0.50 -9.43 0.33
C ASP A 356 0.28 -9.68 1.64
N SER A 357 -0.25 -10.54 2.50
CA SER A 357 0.26 -10.69 3.87
C SER A 357 1.73 -11.13 3.97
N GLY A 358 2.25 -11.85 2.97
CA GLY A 358 3.55 -12.53 3.08
C GLY A 358 3.59 -13.63 4.14
N LEU A 359 2.43 -14.06 4.65
CA LEU A 359 2.32 -15.13 5.65
C LEU A 359 2.41 -16.51 5.01
N SER A 360 2.90 -17.47 5.77
CA SER A 360 2.86 -18.88 5.39
C SER A 360 1.45 -19.44 5.55
N ALA A 361 1.08 -20.39 4.72
CA ALA A 361 -0.27 -20.96 4.74
C ALA A 361 -0.29 -22.45 4.33
N LEU A 362 -1.27 -23.15 4.87
CA LEU A 362 -1.64 -24.50 4.46
C LEU A 362 -3.04 -24.46 3.88
N ILE A 363 -3.21 -24.89 2.63
CA ILE A 363 -4.46 -24.80 1.90
C ILE A 363 -4.91 -26.18 1.47
N SER A 364 -6.18 -26.54 1.74
CA SER A 364 -6.80 -27.75 1.27
C SER A 364 -8.07 -27.45 0.50
N VAL A 365 -8.15 -27.93 -0.73
CA VAL A 365 -9.30 -27.78 -1.63
C VAL A 365 -9.86 -29.16 -1.94
N PRO A 366 -11.15 -29.45 -1.71
CA PRO A 366 -11.74 -30.74 -2.05
C PRO A 366 -11.86 -30.93 -3.56
N GLY A 367 -11.81 -32.20 -4.03
CA GLY A 367 -11.77 -32.53 -5.45
C GLY A 367 -13.02 -32.16 -6.25
N ASP A 368 -14.15 -31.98 -5.59
CA ASP A 368 -15.43 -31.60 -6.18
C ASP A 368 -15.78 -30.12 -5.97
N SER A 369 -14.83 -29.32 -5.48
CA SER A 369 -15.05 -27.91 -5.18
C SER A 369 -15.46 -27.09 -6.41
N ALA A 370 -16.46 -26.24 -6.25
CA ALA A 370 -16.84 -25.27 -7.26
C ALA A 370 -15.76 -24.24 -7.58
N LEU A 371 -14.77 -24.08 -6.69
CA LEU A 371 -13.59 -23.24 -6.89
C LEU A 371 -12.87 -23.54 -8.22
N TYR A 372 -12.81 -24.80 -8.64
CA TYR A 372 -12.19 -25.20 -9.92
C TYR A 372 -12.85 -24.62 -11.17
N ARG A 373 -14.03 -23.98 -11.03
CA ARG A 373 -14.78 -23.34 -12.12
C ARG A 373 -14.74 -21.82 -12.06
N ASP A 374 -14.16 -21.25 -11.00
CA ASP A 374 -14.04 -19.80 -10.82
C ASP A 374 -12.61 -19.34 -11.13
N GLY A 375 -12.40 -18.86 -12.36
CA GLY A 375 -11.10 -18.44 -12.84
C GLY A 375 -10.46 -17.34 -11.99
N ASN A 376 -11.24 -16.39 -11.49
CA ASN A 376 -10.73 -15.29 -10.67
C ASN A 376 -10.25 -15.79 -9.29
N THR A 377 -10.96 -16.71 -8.68
CA THR A 377 -10.52 -17.32 -7.41
C THR A 377 -9.31 -18.22 -7.61
N LEU A 378 -9.23 -18.94 -8.73
CA LEU A 378 -8.03 -19.70 -9.11
C LEU A 378 -6.83 -18.77 -9.31
N GLN A 379 -7.00 -17.62 -9.95
CA GLN A 379 -5.96 -16.62 -10.14
C GLN A 379 -5.44 -16.07 -8.79
N LEU A 380 -6.33 -15.77 -7.85
CA LEU A 380 -5.94 -15.34 -6.50
C LEU A 380 -5.16 -16.43 -5.77
N LEU A 381 -5.61 -17.70 -5.86
CA LEU A 381 -4.91 -18.82 -5.27
C LEU A 381 -3.51 -19.01 -5.89
N GLN A 382 -3.38 -18.77 -7.20
CA GLN A 382 -2.15 -18.79 -7.93
C GLN A 382 -1.16 -17.70 -7.44
N ASN A 383 -1.66 -16.51 -7.18
CA ASN A 383 -0.86 -15.37 -6.74
C ASN A 383 -0.22 -15.60 -5.35
N ILE A 384 -0.89 -16.31 -4.45
CA ILE A 384 -0.42 -16.53 -3.06
C ILE A 384 0.95 -17.22 -3.02
N GLY A 385 1.22 -18.16 -3.93
CA GLY A 385 2.49 -18.89 -3.99
C GLY A 385 3.71 -18.05 -4.36
N ARG A 386 3.54 -16.80 -4.78
CA ARG A 386 4.61 -15.96 -5.32
C ARG A 386 5.21 -15.05 -4.26
N ARG A 387 6.53 -15.03 -4.15
CA ARG A 387 7.28 -14.07 -3.32
C ARG A 387 7.72 -12.86 -4.14
N HIS A 388 8.31 -13.11 -5.30
CA HIS A 388 8.71 -12.09 -6.26
C HIS A 388 7.92 -12.31 -7.54
N LEU A 389 7.06 -11.35 -7.88
CA LEU A 389 6.21 -11.43 -9.07
C LEU A 389 6.98 -11.04 -10.32
N TYR A 390 8.10 -10.35 -10.16
CA TYR A 390 8.93 -9.80 -11.23
C TYR A 390 10.40 -10.14 -11.00
N ASP A 391 10.73 -11.39 -11.20
CA ASP A 391 12.11 -11.73 -11.52
C ASP A 391 12.33 -11.37 -13.01
N ALA A 392 13.49 -10.78 -13.33
CA ALA A 392 13.84 -10.41 -14.70
C ALA A 392 13.79 -11.61 -15.66
N ASP A 393 14.07 -12.81 -15.16
CA ASP A 393 13.95 -14.07 -15.90
C ASP A 393 12.48 -14.52 -16.07
N ALA A 394 11.58 -14.21 -15.14
CA ALA A 394 10.15 -14.40 -15.28
C ALA A 394 9.54 -13.45 -16.32
N TYR A 395 10.09 -12.26 -16.46
CA TYR A 395 9.71 -11.27 -17.46
C TYR A 395 9.95 -11.75 -18.91
N ALA A 396 10.89 -12.66 -19.11
CA ALA A 396 11.25 -13.20 -20.42
C ALA A 396 10.25 -14.23 -21.00
N GLY A 397 9.03 -14.31 -20.52
CA GLY A 397 7.95 -15.11 -21.13
C GLY A 397 7.62 -16.42 -20.42
N VAL A 398 8.10 -16.62 -19.20
CA VAL A 398 7.83 -17.83 -18.39
C VAL A 398 6.48 -17.78 -17.67
N TRP A 399 5.71 -16.73 -17.84
CA TRP A 399 4.38 -16.55 -17.24
C TRP A 399 3.39 -17.69 -17.55
N SER A 400 3.52 -18.32 -18.72
CA SER A 400 2.65 -19.43 -19.10
C SER A 400 3.02 -20.75 -18.45
N ASP A 401 4.26 -20.88 -17.96
CA ASP A 401 4.79 -22.14 -17.45
C ASP A 401 5.11 -22.15 -15.95
N GLY A 402 5.11 -20.99 -15.29
CA GLY A 402 5.74 -20.75 -14.00
C GLY A 402 4.96 -21.17 -12.77
N LEU A 403 3.79 -21.82 -12.89
CA LEU A 403 2.96 -22.02 -11.72
C LEU A 403 2.67 -23.46 -11.47
N LEU A 404 3.58 -24.04 -10.70
CA LEU A 404 3.37 -25.37 -10.14
C LEU A 404 2.03 -25.51 -9.43
N PRO A 405 1.57 -24.50 -8.64
CA PRO A 405 0.24 -24.56 -8.06
C PRO A 405 -0.86 -24.72 -9.07
N LEU A 406 -0.83 -23.97 -10.17
CA LEU A 406 -1.87 -24.09 -11.20
C LEU A 406 -1.81 -25.41 -11.95
N LYS A 407 -0.62 -25.88 -12.32
CA LYS A 407 -0.50 -27.19 -12.99
C LYS A 407 -0.97 -28.33 -12.09
N ALA A 408 -0.62 -28.29 -10.80
CA ALA A 408 -1.09 -29.26 -9.84
C ALA A 408 -2.60 -29.09 -9.56
N LEU A 409 -3.08 -27.87 -9.47
CA LEU A 409 -4.49 -27.55 -9.26
C LEU A 409 -5.34 -27.93 -10.48
N ASP A 410 -4.87 -27.63 -11.69
CA ASP A 410 -5.52 -28.03 -12.94
C ASP A 410 -5.53 -29.55 -13.11
N ALA A 411 -4.45 -30.22 -12.74
CA ALA A 411 -4.37 -31.67 -12.77
C ALA A 411 -5.32 -32.31 -11.74
N ALA A 412 -5.41 -31.76 -10.53
CA ALA A 412 -6.35 -32.18 -9.51
C ALA A 412 -7.80 -31.96 -9.96
N ALA A 413 -8.12 -30.79 -10.50
CA ALA A 413 -9.44 -30.47 -11.04
C ALA A 413 -9.86 -31.41 -12.16
N ALA A 414 -8.93 -31.72 -13.08
CA ALA A 414 -9.18 -32.65 -14.20
C ALA A 414 -9.44 -34.09 -13.77
N GLN A 415 -8.90 -34.49 -12.62
CA GLN A 415 -9.02 -35.85 -12.07
C GLN A 415 -10.09 -35.96 -10.99
N GLY A 416 -10.66 -34.82 -10.54
CA GLY A 416 -11.61 -34.78 -9.42
C GLY A 416 -10.94 -35.09 -8.07
N GLU A 417 -9.64 -34.83 -7.97
CA GLU A 417 -8.84 -35.08 -6.78
C GLU A 417 -8.77 -33.85 -5.87
N ALA A 418 -8.56 -34.08 -4.56
CA ALA A 418 -8.31 -33.01 -3.63
C ALA A 418 -6.94 -32.35 -3.91
N TYR A 419 -6.90 -31.04 -3.75
CA TYR A 419 -5.66 -30.26 -3.84
C TYR A 419 -5.20 -29.84 -2.45
N PHE A 420 -3.91 -29.90 -2.26
CA PHE A 420 -3.25 -29.47 -1.03
C PHE A 420 -2.00 -28.65 -1.35
N ALA A 421 -1.83 -27.52 -0.70
CA ALA A 421 -0.67 -26.65 -0.87
C ALA A 421 -0.08 -26.22 0.46
N VAL A 422 1.23 -26.17 0.52
CA VAL A 422 2.02 -25.54 1.57
C VAL A 422 2.72 -24.34 0.98
N ILE A 423 2.51 -23.17 1.58
CA ILE A 423 3.19 -21.94 1.24
C ILE A 423 4.07 -21.60 2.43
N ASP A 424 5.37 -21.77 2.27
CA ASP A 424 6.37 -21.58 3.32
C ASP A 424 7.26 -20.39 2.97
N ARG A 425 6.99 -19.25 3.58
CA ARG A 425 7.72 -17.99 3.35
C ARG A 425 9.07 -17.93 4.07
N GLY A 426 9.27 -18.76 5.07
CA GLY A 426 10.50 -18.83 5.86
C GLY A 426 11.58 -19.73 5.27
N MET A 427 11.29 -20.53 4.26
CA MET A 427 12.29 -21.34 3.60
C MET A 427 13.14 -20.52 2.62
N ASP A 428 14.46 -20.46 2.88
CA ASP A 428 15.48 -20.17 1.87
C ASP A 428 15.65 -21.40 0.94
N ALA A 429 14.57 -21.89 0.39
CA ALA A 429 14.68 -22.89 -0.63
C ALA A 429 15.31 -22.23 -1.85
N ALA A 430 16.39 -22.80 -2.35
CA ALA A 430 16.83 -22.50 -3.71
C ALA A 430 15.58 -22.67 -4.60
N PRO A 431 15.20 -21.66 -5.37
CA PRO A 431 13.95 -21.69 -6.11
C PRO A 431 13.96 -22.92 -7.01
N GLN A 432 13.09 -23.87 -6.72
CA GLN A 432 12.84 -24.96 -7.67
C GLN A 432 12.16 -24.42 -8.91
N PHE A 433 11.65 -23.19 -8.79
CA PHE A 433 11.02 -22.40 -9.86
C PHE A 433 11.49 -20.96 -9.71
N ALA A 434 11.97 -20.38 -10.80
CA ALA A 434 12.39 -18.99 -10.85
C ALA A 434 11.29 -18.09 -10.27
N GLY A 435 11.62 -17.24 -9.30
CA GLY A 435 10.73 -16.29 -8.68
C GLY A 435 9.99 -16.73 -7.40
N GLU A 436 10.24 -17.92 -6.87
CA GLU A 436 9.50 -18.48 -5.73
C GLU A 436 10.36 -18.81 -4.51
N ALA A 437 11.27 -17.93 -4.13
CA ALA A 437 12.00 -18.13 -2.88
C ALA A 437 11.00 -18.19 -1.70
N GLY A 438 11.01 -19.31 -0.97
CA GLY A 438 10.22 -19.52 0.23
C GLY A 438 8.79 -20.02 0.02
N ALA A 439 8.39 -20.45 -1.16
CA ALA A 439 7.12 -21.13 -1.37
C ALA A 439 7.37 -22.61 -1.72
N THR A 440 6.80 -23.51 -0.95
CA THR A 440 6.78 -24.95 -1.27
C THR A 440 5.34 -25.35 -1.52
N ILE A 441 5.08 -25.90 -2.68
CA ILE A 441 3.77 -26.36 -3.05
C ILE A 441 3.83 -27.85 -3.28
N THR A 442 2.92 -28.56 -2.68
CA THR A 442 2.84 -29.98 -2.82
C THR A 442 1.47 -30.44 -3.24
N GLU A 443 1.46 -31.21 -4.07
CA GLU A 443 0.80 -32.27 -4.78
C GLU A 443 -0.70 -32.48 -4.51
N THR A 444 -1.39 -32.89 -5.55
CA THR A 444 -2.66 -33.60 -5.49
C THR A 444 -2.51 -34.86 -4.63
N VAL A 445 -3.33 -35.00 -3.64
CA VAL A 445 -3.28 -36.14 -2.74
C VAL A 445 -4.61 -36.87 -2.80
N GLY A 446 -4.57 -38.09 -3.28
CA GLY A 446 -5.61 -39.07 -3.06
C GLY A 446 -5.58 -39.61 -1.61
N ASP A 447 -6.05 -40.81 -1.38
CA ASP A 447 -5.90 -41.48 -0.08
C ASP A 447 -4.40 -41.64 0.23
N ALA A 448 -3.88 -40.88 1.18
CA ALA A 448 -2.45 -40.86 1.51
C ALA A 448 -2.16 -40.27 2.89
N ASP A 449 -1.04 -40.72 3.46
CA ASP A 449 -0.36 -40.06 4.57
C ASP A 449 0.93 -39.43 4.02
N ALA A 450 1.14 -38.14 4.29
CA ALA A 450 2.35 -37.42 3.88
C ALA A 450 2.92 -36.61 5.06
N THR A 451 4.25 -36.58 5.11
CA THR A 451 5.00 -35.71 6.03
C THR A 451 5.87 -34.77 5.21
N ILE A 452 5.71 -33.47 5.42
CA ILE A 452 6.39 -32.45 4.64
C ILE A 452 7.17 -31.57 5.62
N ALA A 453 8.43 -31.34 5.33
CA ALA A 453 9.25 -30.43 6.12
C ALA A 453 9.00 -29.00 5.70
N ALA A 454 8.75 -28.12 6.67
CA ALA A 454 8.59 -26.68 6.50
C ALA A 454 9.51 -25.95 7.48
N SER A 455 9.74 -24.65 7.26
CA SER A 455 10.57 -23.83 8.15
C SER A 455 10.00 -23.72 9.58
N PHE A 456 8.68 -23.85 9.72
CA PHE A 456 7.96 -23.78 10.98
C PHE A 456 7.66 -25.15 11.61
N GLY A 457 8.15 -26.27 11.06
CA GLY A 457 7.94 -27.61 11.61
C GLY A 457 7.65 -28.65 10.56
N GLN A 458 7.17 -29.83 10.99
CA GLN A 458 6.73 -30.88 10.08
C GLN A 458 5.21 -30.85 9.91
N ILE A 459 4.75 -30.83 8.67
CA ILE A 459 3.34 -30.90 8.33
C ILE A 459 2.96 -32.36 8.15
N LEU A 460 1.97 -32.80 8.92
CA LEU A 460 1.42 -34.16 8.86
C LEU A 460 0.04 -34.06 8.18
N TYR A 461 -0.03 -34.52 6.96
CA TYR A 461 -1.29 -34.65 6.21
C TYR A 461 -1.75 -36.10 6.18
N ARG A 462 -3.01 -36.33 6.45
CA ARG A 462 -3.67 -37.63 6.34
C ARG A 462 -4.97 -37.45 5.59
N ALA A 463 -5.18 -38.34 4.62
CA ALA A 463 -6.45 -38.43 3.91
C ALA A 463 -6.84 -39.92 3.75
N ASP A 464 -8.11 -40.21 4.01
CA ASP A 464 -8.73 -41.49 3.76
C ASP A 464 -10.19 -41.31 3.34
N GLY A 465 -10.91 -42.38 3.08
CA GLY A 465 -12.31 -42.31 2.66
C GLY A 465 -13.28 -41.66 3.67
N SER A 466 -12.82 -41.33 4.88
CA SER A 466 -13.61 -40.63 5.91
C SER A 466 -13.37 -39.10 5.93
N GLY A 467 -12.26 -38.64 5.34
CA GLY A 467 -11.93 -37.23 5.31
C GLY A 467 -10.43 -36.97 5.17
N ALA A 468 -10.02 -35.74 5.50
CA ALA A 468 -8.64 -35.29 5.52
C ALA A 468 -8.34 -34.50 6.77
N SER A 469 -7.17 -34.73 7.38
CA SER A 469 -6.67 -33.96 8.49
C SER A 469 -5.29 -33.39 8.19
N LEU A 470 -4.99 -32.23 8.75
CA LEU A 470 -3.71 -31.55 8.62
C LEU A 470 -3.27 -31.03 9.97
N CYS A 471 -2.08 -31.42 10.37
CA CYS A 471 -1.47 -31.00 11.62
C CYS A 471 -0.07 -30.46 11.37
N ILE A 472 0.43 -29.62 12.27
CA ILE A 472 1.84 -29.20 12.32
C ILE A 472 2.48 -29.83 13.53
N ASP A 473 3.61 -30.52 13.37
CA ASP A 473 4.48 -30.95 14.45
C ASP A 473 5.64 -29.96 14.58
N MET A 474 5.60 -29.19 15.65
CA MET A 474 6.63 -28.22 16.02
C MET A 474 7.41 -28.80 17.20
N ASP A 475 8.53 -29.45 16.92
CA ASP A 475 9.42 -30.04 17.94
C ASP A 475 8.71 -31.03 18.91
N GLY A 476 7.85 -31.87 18.38
CA GLY A 476 7.06 -32.85 19.14
C GLY A 476 5.77 -32.32 19.75
N ASN A 477 5.43 -31.05 19.45
CA ASN A 477 4.14 -30.47 19.82
C ASN A 477 3.22 -30.43 18.59
N VAL A 478 2.32 -31.39 18.49
CA VAL A 478 1.40 -31.51 17.36
C VAL A 478 0.23 -30.56 17.55
N ILE A 479 0.06 -29.64 16.60
CA ILE A 479 -1.05 -28.70 16.52
C ILE A 479 -1.95 -29.12 15.37
N GLU A 480 -3.21 -29.43 15.67
CA GLU A 480 -4.20 -29.72 14.64
C GLU A 480 -4.62 -28.43 13.94
N CYS A 481 -4.39 -28.35 12.61
CA CYS A 481 -4.71 -27.18 11.82
C CYS A 481 -6.14 -27.26 11.29
N PHE A 482 -6.57 -28.40 10.75
CA PHE A 482 -7.95 -28.68 10.39
C PHE A 482 -8.20 -30.18 10.26
N ASP A 483 -9.45 -30.55 10.48
CA ASP A 483 -10.02 -31.87 10.22
C ASP A 483 -11.27 -31.68 9.35
N ARG A 484 -11.31 -32.35 8.21
CA ARG A 484 -12.38 -32.22 7.21
C ARG A 484 -12.99 -33.59 6.91
N ALA A 485 -14.31 -33.70 7.08
CA ALA A 485 -15.05 -34.89 6.67
C ALA A 485 -15.05 -35.05 5.14
N ALA A 486 -15.26 -36.28 4.66
CA ALA A 486 -15.21 -36.61 3.23
C ALA A 486 -16.30 -35.87 2.40
N ASP A 487 -17.40 -35.52 3.01
CA ASP A 487 -18.55 -34.80 2.39
C ASP A 487 -18.47 -33.27 2.59
N ASP A 488 -17.42 -32.76 3.25
CA ASP A 488 -17.22 -31.33 3.43
C ASP A 488 -16.54 -30.72 2.20
N ALA A 489 -17.30 -29.94 1.44
CA ALA A 489 -16.85 -29.25 0.24
C ALA A 489 -16.12 -27.91 0.53
N SER A 490 -15.81 -27.62 1.79
CA SER A 490 -15.18 -26.36 2.19
C SER A 490 -13.69 -26.33 1.82
N VAL A 491 -13.22 -25.16 1.39
CA VAL A 491 -11.81 -24.84 1.31
C VAL A 491 -11.30 -24.50 2.70
N CYS A 492 -10.31 -25.21 3.20
CA CYS A 492 -9.71 -24.97 4.51
C CYS A 492 -8.33 -24.34 4.37
N ILE A 493 -8.09 -23.26 5.13
CA ILE A 493 -6.83 -22.51 5.12
C ILE A 493 -6.35 -22.33 6.56
N ALA A 494 -5.14 -22.80 6.85
CA ALA A 494 -4.42 -22.51 8.08
C ALA A 494 -3.32 -21.49 7.79
N VAL A 495 -3.26 -20.41 8.55
CA VAL A 495 -2.29 -19.33 8.38
C VAL A 495 -1.27 -19.38 9.50
N ILE A 496 0.01 -19.33 9.13
CA ILE A 496 1.15 -19.33 10.04
C ILE A 496 1.71 -17.91 10.09
N ASP A 497 1.87 -17.39 11.30
CA ASP A 497 2.54 -16.11 11.54
C ASP A 497 4.06 -16.33 11.53
N GLU A 498 4.74 -15.73 10.57
CA GLU A 498 6.19 -15.87 10.40
C GLU A 498 6.98 -15.28 11.60
N LEU A 499 6.48 -14.22 12.23
CA LEU A 499 7.17 -13.57 13.34
C LEU A 499 7.14 -14.41 14.62
N SER A 500 6.01 -15.06 14.89
CA SER A 500 5.88 -15.96 16.05
C SER A 500 6.23 -17.42 15.74
N GLY A 501 6.27 -17.79 14.46
CA GLY A 501 6.42 -19.18 14.00
C GLY A 501 5.22 -20.05 14.37
N GLY A 502 4.08 -19.47 14.75
CA GLY A 502 2.92 -20.17 15.28
C GLY A 502 1.69 -20.12 14.37
N LEU A 503 0.73 -21.01 14.65
CA LEU A 503 -0.59 -21.00 13.99
C LEU A 503 -1.36 -19.73 14.39
N ALA A 504 -1.59 -18.84 13.42
CA ALA A 504 -2.31 -17.58 13.64
C ALA A 504 -3.82 -17.76 13.57
N MET A 505 -4.32 -18.56 12.64
CA MET A 505 -5.75 -18.85 12.46
C MET A 505 -5.99 -20.06 11.55
N VAL A 506 -7.18 -20.64 11.68
CA VAL A 506 -7.75 -21.58 10.71
C VAL A 506 -9.09 -21.04 10.23
N ARG A 507 -9.34 -21.12 8.93
CA ARG A 507 -10.58 -20.69 8.30
C ARG A 507 -11.08 -21.75 7.33
N SER A 508 -12.39 -21.90 7.29
CA SER A 508 -13.07 -22.76 6.33
C SER A 508 -14.10 -21.93 5.56
N PHE A 509 -14.06 -22.07 4.25
CA PHE A 509 -14.96 -21.35 3.35
C PHE A 509 -15.80 -22.35 2.57
N SER A 510 -17.11 -22.25 2.73
CA SER A 510 -18.05 -23.02 1.91
C SER A 510 -18.06 -22.43 0.50
N VAL A 511 -17.59 -23.19 -0.45
CA VAL A 511 -17.64 -22.82 -1.87
C VAL A 511 -18.88 -23.52 -2.42
N ALA A 512 -19.95 -22.73 -2.62
CA ALA A 512 -21.20 -23.27 -3.15
C ALA A 512 -20.99 -23.90 -4.53
N PRO A 513 -21.71 -25.00 -4.84
CA PRO A 513 -21.58 -25.72 -6.12
C PRO A 513 -22.10 -24.90 -7.31
#